data_c5231b85ccce58671f679506b922c35b
#
_entry.id   c5231b85ccce58671f679506b922c35b
#
_cell.length_a   1.000
_cell.length_b   1.000
_cell.length_c   1.000
_cell.angle_alpha   90.00
_cell.angle_beta   90.00
_cell.angle_gamma   90.00
#
_symmetry.space_group_name_H-M   'P 1'
#
loop_
_entity.id
_entity.type
_entity.pdbx_description
1 polymer ?
#
loop_
_entity_poly.entity_id
_entity_poly.type
_entity_poly.pdbx_seq_one_letter_code
_entity_poly.pdbx_strand_id
1 'polypeptide(L)'
;EEAVGHNAIAGGFQGQRQWTDFYPNGDFAEALMNSSFDWEGARESYILATENDTLNGAAMLFNKLLTNSAQIFADVRTYWSPEAVKKATGYDLEGKAAEGKGFLHLINSGAACLDACGEVKDAEGNSVIKPFWEMTEADQKACLDATEWCPADNGYFRGGGFSSRYLTRGEMPATMVRINLVKGVGPVLQLVEGYTVNLPDEISDKLWKRTDYTWPCTWFTPRLTGKGAFTSAYDVMNNWGANHGAISYGHIGADLITLCSILRIPVCMHNVEEEKIFRPAAWNAFGM
;
A
#
# COMPACT_ATOMS: atom_id res chain seq x y z
N GLU A 1 -31.70 -15.25 13.47
CA GLU A 1 -30.88 -14.37 14.34
C GLU A 1 -30.28 -13.29 13.44
N GLU A 2 -30.52 -12.02 13.74
CA GLU A 2 -29.86 -10.94 13.03
C GLU A 2 -28.39 -10.91 13.41
N ALA A 3 -27.50 -10.82 12.42
CA ALA A 3 -26.08 -10.69 12.68
C ALA A 3 -25.78 -9.39 13.44
N VAL A 4 -25.13 -9.51 14.58
CA VAL A 4 -24.63 -8.34 15.30
C VAL A 4 -23.50 -7.76 14.49
N GLY A 5 -23.62 -6.49 14.03
CA GLY A 5 -22.57 -5.82 13.27
C GLY A 5 -22.96 -5.28 11.90
N HIS A 6 -24.14 -5.49 11.44
CA HIS A 6 -24.79 -4.78 10.32
C HIS A 6 -23.96 -4.65 9.03
N ASN A 7 -23.33 -5.73 8.55
CA ASN A 7 -22.64 -5.76 7.26
C ASN A 7 -21.54 -4.70 7.11
N ALA A 8 -20.70 -4.52 8.12
CA ALA A 8 -19.56 -3.64 8.01
C ALA A 8 -18.63 -4.10 6.86
N ILE A 9 -18.26 -3.16 5.98
CA ILE A 9 -17.39 -3.41 4.82
C ILE A 9 -15.95 -2.98 5.03
N ALA A 10 -15.68 -2.26 6.11
CA ALA A 10 -14.35 -1.84 6.54
C ALA A 10 -14.35 -1.62 8.05
N GLY A 11 -13.17 -1.71 8.65
CA GLY A 11 -12.97 -1.49 10.07
C GLY A 11 -11.51 -1.17 10.41
N GLY A 12 -11.16 -1.19 11.69
CA GLY A 12 -9.80 -1.01 12.14
C GLY A 12 -9.70 -1.10 13.66
N PHE A 13 -8.53 -1.44 14.17
CA PHE A 13 -8.24 -1.40 15.60
C PHE A 13 -7.82 0.01 16.01
N GLN A 14 -8.49 0.58 17.01
CA GLN A 14 -8.21 1.93 17.46
C GLN A 14 -6.89 1.97 18.25
N GLY A 15 -5.90 2.65 17.71
CA GLY A 15 -4.64 2.95 18.35
C GLY A 15 -3.77 1.72 18.62
N GLN A 16 -2.51 1.78 18.27
CA GLN A 16 -1.60 0.66 18.47
C GLN A 16 -1.11 0.54 19.92
N ARG A 17 -1.16 1.61 20.73
CA ARG A 17 -0.50 1.63 22.02
C ARG A 17 -1.40 1.50 23.23
N GLN A 18 -2.67 1.91 23.16
CA GLN A 18 -3.52 1.94 24.35
C GLN A 18 -3.84 0.55 24.90
N TRP A 19 -4.12 -0.42 24.04
CA TRP A 19 -4.43 -1.78 24.44
C TRP A 19 -3.23 -2.73 24.31
N THR A 20 -2.28 -2.44 23.44
CA THR A 20 -1.06 -3.25 23.24
C THR A 20 -0.04 -3.13 24.38
N ASP A 21 -0.26 -2.28 25.37
CA ASP A 21 0.48 -2.33 26.61
C ASP A 21 0.09 -3.53 27.49
N PHE A 22 -1.10 -4.12 27.27
CA PHE A 22 -1.66 -5.21 28.08
C PHE A 22 -2.02 -6.47 27.27
N TYR A 23 -2.32 -6.31 25.99
CA TYR A 23 -2.75 -7.37 25.10
C TYR A 23 -1.86 -7.42 23.86
N PRO A 24 -1.78 -8.58 23.18
CA PRO A 24 -1.07 -8.68 21.90
C PRO A 24 -1.55 -7.65 20.89
N ASN A 25 -0.66 -7.22 19.99
CA ASN A 25 -1.03 -6.34 18.88
C ASN A 25 -2.03 -7.00 17.91
N GLY A 26 -2.68 -6.20 17.07
CA GLY A 26 -3.65 -6.67 16.09
C GLY A 26 -3.05 -7.12 14.77
N ASP A 27 -1.74 -7.05 14.59
CA ASP A 27 -1.05 -7.19 13.30
C ASP A 27 -1.35 -8.54 12.61
N PHE A 28 -1.38 -9.62 13.38
CA PHE A 28 -1.76 -10.93 12.85
C PHE A 28 -3.19 -10.94 12.29
N ALA A 29 -4.15 -10.41 13.04
CA ALA A 29 -5.54 -10.34 12.60
C ALA A 29 -5.70 -9.39 11.41
N GLU A 30 -5.01 -8.24 11.42
CA GLU A 30 -5.03 -7.27 10.32
C GLU A 30 -4.45 -7.89 9.03
N ALA A 31 -3.31 -8.56 9.11
CA ALA A 31 -2.69 -9.22 7.97
C ALA A 31 -3.63 -10.27 7.36
N LEU A 32 -4.19 -11.16 8.18
CA LEU A 32 -5.11 -12.19 7.70
C LEU A 32 -6.40 -11.61 7.14
N MET A 33 -7.04 -10.66 7.82
CA MET A 33 -8.32 -10.10 7.36
C MET A 33 -8.17 -9.31 6.07
N ASN A 34 -7.07 -8.61 5.85
CA ASN A 34 -6.79 -7.94 4.59
C ASN A 34 -6.37 -8.87 3.46
N SER A 35 -6.02 -10.13 3.76
CA SER A 35 -5.66 -11.13 2.75
C SER A 35 -6.90 -11.79 2.13
N SER A 36 -6.74 -12.32 0.92
CA SER A 36 -7.79 -13.04 0.21
C SER A 36 -7.84 -14.54 0.52
N PHE A 37 -7.18 -14.96 1.59
CA PHE A 37 -7.18 -16.34 2.07
C PHE A 37 -6.88 -16.42 3.57
N ASP A 38 -7.26 -17.54 4.18
CA ASP A 38 -6.91 -17.92 5.54
C ASP A 38 -6.77 -19.45 5.64
N TRP A 39 -6.85 -20.01 6.84
CA TRP A 39 -6.72 -21.47 7.07
C TRP A 39 -7.88 -22.30 6.50
N GLU A 40 -8.99 -21.69 6.11
CA GLU A 40 -10.12 -22.36 5.46
C GLU A 40 -10.03 -22.29 3.92
N GLY A 41 -9.09 -21.52 3.40
CA GLY A 41 -8.84 -21.35 1.98
C GLY A 41 -9.07 -19.92 1.45
N ALA A 42 -9.28 -19.80 0.14
CA ALA A 42 -9.50 -18.52 -0.51
C ALA A 42 -10.86 -17.92 -0.13
N ARG A 43 -10.89 -16.63 0.14
CA ARG A 43 -12.10 -15.86 0.47
C ARG A 43 -11.94 -14.41 0.06
N GLU A 44 -13.06 -13.69 0.02
CA GLU A 44 -13.00 -12.24 -0.17
C GLU A 44 -12.25 -11.57 1.00
N SER A 45 -11.27 -10.70 0.67
CA SER A 45 -10.54 -9.93 1.68
C SER A 45 -11.46 -8.90 2.35
N TYR A 46 -11.26 -8.66 3.63
CA TYR A 46 -11.85 -7.51 4.32
C TYR A 46 -10.99 -6.27 4.11
N ILE A 47 -11.47 -5.13 4.59
CA ILE A 47 -10.66 -3.90 4.73
C ILE A 47 -10.53 -3.60 6.21
N LEU A 48 -9.32 -3.76 6.71
CA LEU A 48 -8.98 -3.45 8.09
C LEU A 48 -7.81 -2.46 8.10
N ALA A 49 -8.09 -1.23 8.51
CA ALA A 49 -7.11 -0.14 8.50
C ALA A 49 -6.34 -0.10 9.81
N THR A 50 -5.02 -0.13 9.71
CA THR A 50 -4.13 0.04 10.86
C THR A 50 -4.42 1.36 11.58
N GLU A 51 -4.33 1.36 12.91
CA GLU A 51 -4.62 2.53 13.76
C GLU A 51 -6.04 3.10 13.60
N ASN A 52 -6.95 2.33 12.99
CA ASN A 52 -8.28 2.77 12.60
C ASN A 52 -8.26 4.04 11.72
N ASP A 53 -7.26 4.17 10.85
CA ASP A 53 -7.20 5.27 9.90
C ASP A 53 -8.29 5.13 8.84
N THR A 54 -9.45 5.64 9.14
CA THR A 54 -10.67 5.52 8.33
C THR A 54 -10.49 6.12 6.92
N LEU A 55 -9.71 7.21 6.79
CA LEU A 55 -9.48 7.84 5.48
C LEU A 55 -8.62 6.94 4.57
N ASN A 56 -7.62 6.27 5.14
CA ASN A 56 -6.83 5.29 4.39
C ASN A 56 -7.65 4.01 4.15
N GLY A 57 -8.44 3.57 5.12
CA GLY A 57 -9.38 2.46 4.95
C GLY A 57 -10.40 2.69 3.83
N ALA A 58 -10.93 3.91 3.69
CA ALA A 58 -11.81 4.27 2.58
C ALA A 58 -11.06 4.24 1.22
N ALA A 59 -9.80 4.67 1.18
CA ALA A 59 -8.97 4.54 -0.02
C ALA A 59 -8.71 3.06 -0.39
N MET A 60 -8.40 2.20 0.60
CA MET A 60 -8.30 0.75 0.40
C MET A 60 -9.60 0.15 -0.15
N LEU A 61 -10.75 0.59 0.39
CA LEU A 61 -12.06 0.13 -0.09
C LEU A 61 -12.31 0.52 -1.55
N PHE A 62 -11.96 1.75 -1.95
CA PHE A 62 -12.07 2.17 -3.35
C PHE A 62 -11.23 1.29 -4.27
N ASN A 63 -9.98 1.07 -3.90
CA ASN A 63 -9.09 0.19 -4.65
C ASN A 63 -9.65 -1.24 -4.75
N LYS A 64 -10.09 -1.82 -3.62
CA LYS A 64 -10.67 -3.17 -3.59
C LYS A 64 -11.87 -3.31 -4.51
N LEU A 65 -12.80 -2.35 -4.46
CA LEU A 65 -14.01 -2.38 -5.29
C LEU A 65 -13.73 -2.23 -6.78
N LEU A 66 -12.64 -1.54 -7.15
CA LEU A 66 -12.21 -1.40 -8.55
C LEU A 66 -11.42 -2.60 -9.06
N THR A 67 -10.66 -3.27 -8.20
CA THR A 67 -9.72 -4.32 -8.61
C THR A 67 -10.15 -5.73 -8.19
N ASN A 68 -11.13 -5.85 -7.31
CA ASN A 68 -11.54 -7.10 -6.67
C ASN A 68 -10.38 -7.87 -5.98
N SER A 69 -9.33 -7.17 -5.58
CA SER A 69 -8.13 -7.76 -4.99
C SER A 69 -7.89 -7.26 -3.56
N ALA A 70 -7.07 -8.00 -2.82
CA ALA A 70 -6.56 -7.59 -1.52
C ALA A 70 -5.72 -6.31 -1.63
N GLN A 71 -5.72 -5.50 -0.59
CA GLN A 71 -5.08 -4.18 -0.59
C GLN A 71 -3.99 -4.07 0.47
N ILE A 72 -2.98 -3.26 0.20
CA ILE A 72 -1.88 -3.00 1.11
C ILE A 72 -2.13 -1.67 1.82
N PHE A 73 -2.18 -1.70 3.14
CA PHE A 73 -2.03 -0.49 3.95
C PHE A 73 -0.53 -0.21 4.14
N ALA A 74 -0.08 1.02 3.99
CA ALA A 74 1.33 1.36 4.17
C ALA A 74 1.53 2.67 4.90
N ASP A 75 2.57 2.69 5.75
CA ASP A 75 3.17 3.90 6.27
C ASP A 75 4.17 4.46 5.27
N VAL A 76 4.07 5.73 4.96
CA VAL A 76 5.05 6.45 4.14
C VAL A 76 6.17 6.94 5.05
N ARG A 77 7.25 6.16 5.17
CA ARG A 77 8.27 6.39 6.21
C ARG A 77 9.46 7.20 5.75
N THR A 78 10.09 6.80 4.66
CA THR A 78 11.41 7.29 4.30
C THR A 78 11.55 7.40 2.79
N TYR A 79 12.22 8.46 2.35
CA TYR A 79 12.72 8.58 0.99
C TYR A 79 14.19 8.14 0.95
N TRP A 80 14.51 7.26 0.01
CA TRP A 80 15.87 6.86 -0.32
C TRP A 80 16.30 7.52 -1.63
N SER A 81 17.16 8.55 -1.54
CA SER A 81 17.78 9.12 -2.73
C SER A 81 18.85 8.19 -3.28
N PRO A 82 19.21 8.31 -4.58
CA PRO A 82 20.32 7.56 -5.15
C PRO A 82 21.61 7.71 -4.34
N GLU A 83 21.92 8.94 -3.89
CA GLU A 83 23.13 9.24 -3.09
C GLU A 83 23.07 8.59 -1.72
N ALA A 84 21.88 8.57 -1.07
CA ALA A 84 21.71 7.95 0.23
C ALA A 84 21.88 6.42 0.15
N VAL A 85 21.32 5.79 -0.89
CA VAL A 85 21.52 4.36 -1.16
C VAL A 85 22.99 4.04 -1.41
N LYS A 86 23.63 4.80 -2.30
CA LYS A 86 25.07 4.64 -2.60
C LYS A 86 25.92 4.78 -1.35
N LYS A 87 25.68 5.80 -0.53
CA LYS A 87 26.39 6.01 0.74
C LYS A 87 26.20 4.88 1.74
N ALA A 88 24.97 4.34 1.82
CA ALA A 88 24.62 3.32 2.79
C ALA A 88 25.10 1.92 2.41
N THR A 89 25.12 1.62 1.12
CA THR A 89 25.28 0.24 0.62
C THR A 89 26.40 0.05 -0.40
N GLY A 90 26.85 1.12 -1.04
CA GLY A 90 27.77 1.08 -2.19
C GLY A 90 27.05 0.83 -3.53
N TYR A 91 25.75 0.59 -3.54
CA TYR A 91 24.97 0.26 -4.72
C TYR A 91 24.50 1.51 -5.47
N ASP A 92 24.62 1.52 -6.79
CA ASP A 92 24.02 2.52 -7.66
C ASP A 92 22.62 2.05 -8.09
N LEU A 93 21.63 2.92 -7.96
CA LEU A 93 20.27 2.58 -8.38
C LEU A 93 20.18 2.40 -9.89
N GLU A 94 19.39 1.42 -10.30
CA GLU A 94 19.14 1.07 -11.69
C GLU A 94 17.63 1.05 -11.98
N GLY A 95 17.26 0.92 -13.25
CA GLY A 95 15.88 0.72 -13.70
C GLY A 95 14.91 1.78 -13.17
N LYS A 96 13.74 1.34 -12.73
CA LYS A 96 12.66 2.22 -12.27
C LYS A 96 13.04 3.09 -11.08
N ALA A 97 13.87 2.59 -10.17
CA ALA A 97 14.33 3.37 -9.03
C ALA A 97 15.27 4.54 -9.45
N ALA A 98 16.09 4.33 -10.45
CA ALA A 98 16.93 5.39 -11.02
C ALA A 98 16.09 6.41 -11.80
N GLU A 99 15.12 5.97 -12.62
CA GLU A 99 14.18 6.82 -13.36
C GLU A 99 13.38 7.73 -12.41
N GLY A 100 12.90 7.19 -11.29
CA GLY A 100 12.17 7.93 -10.25
C GLY A 100 13.06 8.78 -9.34
N LYS A 101 14.38 8.78 -9.56
CA LYS A 101 15.39 9.45 -8.72
C LYS A 101 15.29 9.05 -7.26
N GLY A 102 15.20 7.75 -7.03
CA GLY A 102 15.04 7.14 -5.72
C GLY A 102 13.70 6.45 -5.55
N PHE A 103 13.41 6.06 -4.33
CA PHE A 103 12.18 5.36 -3.99
C PHE A 103 11.72 5.66 -2.57
N LEU A 104 10.46 5.39 -2.30
CA LEU A 104 9.86 5.48 -0.98
C LEU A 104 9.97 4.14 -0.27
N HIS A 105 10.28 4.18 1.01
CA HIS A 105 10.14 3.04 1.90
C HIS A 105 8.75 3.10 2.52
N LEU A 106 7.94 2.17 2.12
CA LEU A 106 6.58 1.98 2.61
C LEU A 106 6.59 0.72 3.48
N ILE A 107 6.19 0.86 4.74
CA ILE A 107 6.14 -0.26 5.69
C ILE A 107 4.78 -0.29 6.39
N ASN A 108 4.48 -1.39 7.05
CA ASN A 108 3.30 -1.48 7.89
C ASN A 108 3.50 -2.50 9.01
N SER A 109 2.92 -2.24 10.19
CA SER A 109 2.99 -3.18 11.30
C SER A 109 2.01 -4.35 11.17
N GLY A 110 0.95 -4.28 10.34
CA GLY A 110 -0.02 -5.34 10.31
C GLY A 110 -1.00 -5.39 9.15
N ALA A 111 -1.55 -4.27 8.70
CA ALA A 111 -2.65 -4.27 7.74
C ALA A 111 -2.22 -4.53 6.27
N ALA A 112 -0.99 -4.89 6.01
CA ALA A 112 -0.53 -5.30 4.70
C ALA A 112 -0.94 -6.75 4.42
N CYS A 113 -1.67 -6.98 3.32
CA CYS A 113 -2.16 -8.30 2.94
C CYS A 113 -1.02 -9.25 2.54
N LEU A 114 -1.15 -10.52 2.85
CA LEU A 114 -0.17 -11.55 2.48
C LEU A 114 -0.14 -11.81 0.96
N ASP A 115 -1.21 -11.48 0.25
CA ASP A 115 -1.27 -11.55 -1.23
C ASP A 115 -0.17 -10.73 -1.92
N ALA A 116 0.40 -9.75 -1.23
CA ALA A 116 1.43 -8.85 -1.76
C ALA A 116 2.83 -9.48 -1.84
N CYS A 117 3.06 -10.63 -1.24
CA CYS A 117 4.33 -11.35 -1.25
C CYS A 117 4.24 -12.69 -1.99
N GLY A 118 5.38 -13.35 -2.16
CA GLY A 118 5.46 -14.60 -2.89
C GLY A 118 5.33 -14.44 -4.41
N GLU A 119 5.55 -15.50 -5.14
CA GLU A 119 5.53 -15.53 -6.61
C GLU A 119 4.17 -16.04 -7.13
N VAL A 120 3.20 -15.14 -7.22
CA VAL A 120 1.88 -15.42 -7.81
C VAL A 120 1.82 -14.85 -9.21
N LYS A 121 1.43 -15.67 -10.20
CA LYS A 121 1.44 -15.34 -11.62
C LYS A 121 0.05 -15.44 -12.23
N ASP A 122 -0.24 -14.59 -13.23
CA ASP A 122 -1.38 -14.75 -14.12
C ASP A 122 -1.11 -15.82 -15.19
N ALA A 123 -2.07 -16.01 -16.11
CA ALA A 123 -1.96 -16.98 -17.20
C ALA A 123 -0.85 -16.62 -18.21
N GLU A 124 -0.50 -15.34 -18.31
CA GLU A 124 0.54 -14.79 -19.18
C GLU A 124 1.93 -14.83 -18.52
N GLY A 125 2.01 -15.21 -17.23
CA GLY A 125 3.24 -15.30 -16.46
C GLY A 125 3.67 -14.00 -15.77
N ASN A 126 2.84 -12.96 -15.78
CA ASN A 126 3.11 -11.72 -15.06
C ASN A 126 2.80 -11.87 -13.57
N SER A 127 3.57 -11.20 -12.73
CA SER A 127 3.27 -11.15 -11.29
C SER A 127 2.02 -10.32 -11.02
N VAL A 128 1.09 -10.86 -10.23
CA VAL A 128 -0.20 -10.22 -9.93
C VAL A 128 -0.63 -10.43 -8.49
N ILE A 129 -1.55 -9.59 -8.01
CA ILE A 129 -2.47 -9.98 -6.93
C ILE A 129 -3.76 -10.45 -7.59
N LYS A 130 -4.12 -11.70 -7.38
CA LYS A 130 -5.33 -12.31 -7.96
C LYS A 130 -6.58 -11.91 -7.18
N PRO A 131 -7.75 -11.83 -7.84
CA PRO A 131 -9.04 -11.91 -7.15
C PRO A 131 -9.13 -13.22 -6.35
N PHE A 132 -9.84 -13.21 -5.23
CA PHE A 132 -9.87 -14.39 -4.33
C PHE A 132 -10.36 -15.67 -5.03
N TRP A 133 -11.28 -15.56 -5.98
CA TRP A 133 -11.82 -16.72 -6.73
C TRP A 133 -10.82 -17.34 -7.73
N GLU A 134 -9.69 -16.68 -7.97
CA GLU A 134 -8.59 -17.19 -8.79
C GLU A 134 -7.40 -17.67 -7.95
N MET A 135 -7.43 -17.45 -6.64
CA MET A 135 -6.37 -17.87 -5.72
C MET A 135 -6.39 -19.39 -5.54
N THR A 136 -5.34 -20.05 -6.00
CA THR A 136 -5.15 -21.50 -5.79
C THR A 136 -4.44 -21.79 -4.46
N GLU A 137 -4.50 -23.04 -4.00
CA GLU A 137 -3.71 -23.47 -2.84
C GLU A 137 -2.20 -23.25 -3.02
N ALA A 138 -1.71 -23.39 -4.27
CA ALA A 138 -0.30 -23.12 -4.60
C ALA A 138 0.04 -21.62 -4.45
N ASP A 139 -0.85 -20.73 -4.87
CA ASP A 139 -0.68 -19.29 -4.70
C ASP A 139 -0.67 -18.91 -3.20
N GLN A 140 -1.61 -19.44 -2.42
CA GLN A 140 -1.67 -19.23 -0.97
C GLN A 140 -0.39 -19.71 -0.28
N LYS A 141 0.07 -20.90 -0.67
CA LYS A 141 1.32 -21.45 -0.16
C LYS A 141 2.52 -20.55 -0.52
N ALA A 142 2.60 -20.04 -1.74
CA ALA A 142 3.68 -19.15 -2.16
C ALA A 142 3.72 -17.86 -1.32
N CYS A 143 2.56 -17.29 -0.99
CA CYS A 143 2.46 -16.14 -0.09
C CYS A 143 2.89 -16.48 1.34
N LEU A 144 2.46 -17.62 1.87
CA LEU A 144 2.83 -18.07 3.22
C LEU A 144 4.32 -18.39 3.32
N ASP A 145 4.88 -19.07 2.33
CA ASP A 145 6.32 -19.41 2.30
C ASP A 145 7.22 -18.15 2.22
N ALA A 146 6.71 -17.07 1.65
CA ALA A 146 7.42 -15.79 1.57
C ALA A 146 7.24 -14.91 2.83
N THR A 147 6.41 -15.31 3.77
CA THR A 147 6.11 -14.58 5.00
C THR A 147 6.84 -15.19 6.19
N GLU A 148 7.60 -14.38 6.92
CA GLU A 148 8.18 -14.74 8.22
C GLU A 148 7.36 -14.09 9.33
N TRP A 149 6.83 -14.91 10.25
CA TRP A 149 6.14 -14.43 11.44
C TRP A 149 7.15 -14.14 12.54
N CYS A 150 7.39 -12.84 12.76
CA CYS A 150 8.32 -12.35 13.77
C CYS A 150 7.59 -12.03 15.08
N PRO A 151 8.23 -12.23 16.25
CA PRO A 151 7.72 -11.65 17.49
C PRO A 151 7.64 -10.13 17.38
N ALA A 152 6.55 -9.53 17.85
CA ALA A 152 6.45 -8.08 17.93
C ALA A 152 7.49 -7.51 18.90
N ASP A 153 8.02 -6.33 18.61
CA ASP A 153 8.97 -5.66 19.49
C ASP A 153 8.28 -5.28 20.84
N ASN A 154 8.70 -5.94 21.92
CA ASN A 154 8.17 -5.69 23.25
C ASN A 154 8.49 -4.30 23.80
N GLY A 155 9.46 -3.59 23.21
CA GLY A 155 9.73 -2.18 23.53
C GLY A 155 8.63 -1.27 23.01
N TYR A 156 7.99 -1.66 21.91
CA TYR A 156 6.89 -0.94 21.28
C TYR A 156 5.52 -1.55 21.64
N PHE A 157 5.38 -2.87 21.55
CA PHE A 157 4.17 -3.63 21.88
C PHE A 157 4.40 -4.46 23.15
N ARG A 158 4.17 -3.87 24.34
CA ARG A 158 4.45 -4.52 25.62
C ARG A 158 3.63 -5.80 25.85
N GLY A 159 2.42 -5.85 25.31
CA GLY A 159 1.57 -7.05 25.32
C GLY A 159 2.03 -8.16 24.37
N GLY A 160 3.09 -7.91 23.58
CA GLY A 160 3.60 -8.86 22.61
C GLY A 160 2.78 -8.90 21.32
N GLY A 161 2.78 -10.06 20.65
CA GLY A 161 2.08 -10.30 19.40
C GLY A 161 3.03 -10.74 18.29
N PHE A 162 2.60 -10.56 17.04
CA PHE A 162 3.34 -10.96 15.86
C PHE A 162 3.35 -9.85 14.81
N SER A 163 4.37 -9.86 13.98
CA SER A 163 4.46 -9.07 12.75
C SER A 163 4.71 -10.01 11.56
N SER A 164 4.05 -9.75 10.45
CA SER A 164 4.28 -10.49 9.19
C SER A 164 5.41 -9.82 8.42
N ARG A 165 6.62 -10.36 8.56
CA ARG A 165 7.76 -9.88 7.80
C ARG A 165 7.77 -10.45 6.39
N TYR A 166 7.67 -9.61 5.39
CA TYR A 166 7.87 -9.95 3.98
C TYR A 166 8.26 -8.72 3.16
N LEU A 167 8.84 -8.97 1.99
CA LEU A 167 9.06 -7.95 0.97
C LEU A 167 8.00 -8.14 -0.14
N THR A 168 7.34 -7.05 -0.54
CA THR A 168 6.40 -7.10 -1.65
C THR A 168 7.13 -7.44 -2.95
N ARG A 169 6.42 -8.11 -3.88
CA ARG A 169 6.95 -8.39 -5.21
C ARG A 169 7.40 -7.10 -5.89
N GLY A 170 8.61 -7.12 -6.46
CA GLY A 170 9.17 -6.00 -7.19
C GLY A 170 8.71 -5.94 -8.65
N GLU A 171 9.01 -4.82 -9.30
CA GLU A 171 8.78 -4.51 -10.71
C GLU A 171 7.30 -4.56 -11.15
N MET A 172 6.36 -4.48 -10.20
CA MET A 172 4.93 -4.47 -10.49
C MET A 172 4.41 -3.05 -10.62
N PRO A 173 3.55 -2.78 -11.62
CA PRO A 173 2.77 -1.56 -11.64
C PRO A 173 1.97 -1.43 -10.32
N ALA A 174 1.97 -0.26 -9.73
CA ALA A 174 1.25 -0.01 -8.49
C ALA A 174 0.68 1.42 -8.46
N THR A 175 -0.41 1.58 -7.76
CA THR A 175 -1.04 2.89 -7.50
C THR A 175 -1.13 3.07 -5.99
N MET A 176 -0.52 4.15 -5.49
CA MET A 176 -0.67 4.56 -4.09
C MET A 176 -1.70 5.68 -4.00
N VAL A 177 -2.64 5.54 -3.08
CA VAL A 177 -3.74 6.49 -2.88
C VAL A 177 -3.95 6.84 -1.42
N ARG A 178 -4.53 8.02 -1.19
CA ARG A 178 -4.93 8.49 0.13
C ARG A 178 -6.10 9.47 0.02
N ILE A 179 -7.11 9.34 0.87
CA ILE A 179 -8.11 10.39 1.06
C ILE A 179 -7.65 11.30 2.18
N ASN A 180 -7.60 12.60 1.91
CA ASN A 180 -7.32 13.62 2.91
C ASN A 180 -8.50 14.60 3.04
N LEU A 181 -8.71 15.11 4.25
CA LEU A 181 -9.67 16.19 4.49
C LEU A 181 -8.94 17.54 4.41
N VAL A 182 -9.20 18.29 3.36
CA VAL A 182 -8.59 19.59 3.12
C VAL A 182 -9.53 20.69 3.61
N LYS A 183 -9.03 21.57 4.50
CA LYS A 183 -9.83 22.67 5.04
C LYS A 183 -10.39 23.55 3.95
N GLY A 184 -11.69 23.72 3.93
CA GLY A 184 -12.41 24.55 2.95
C GLY A 184 -12.73 23.85 1.64
N VAL A 185 -12.24 22.63 1.41
CA VAL A 185 -12.51 21.82 0.21
C VAL A 185 -13.33 20.56 0.57
N GLY A 186 -12.96 19.89 1.65
CA GLY A 186 -13.52 18.60 2.03
C GLY A 186 -12.58 17.43 1.70
N PRO A 187 -13.13 16.25 1.37
CA PRO A 187 -12.31 15.11 0.98
C PRO A 187 -11.63 15.37 -0.38
N VAL A 188 -10.35 15.02 -0.46
CA VAL A 188 -9.54 15.04 -1.69
C VAL A 188 -8.84 13.69 -1.79
N LEU A 189 -8.88 13.05 -2.96
CA LEU A 189 -8.08 11.87 -3.23
C LEU A 189 -6.71 12.29 -3.75
N GLN A 190 -5.66 11.95 -3.03
CA GLN A 190 -4.31 11.99 -3.56
C GLN A 190 -3.98 10.64 -4.18
N LEU A 191 -3.35 10.65 -5.35
CA LEU A 191 -2.92 9.43 -6.00
C LEU A 191 -1.60 9.61 -6.75
N VAL A 192 -0.84 8.53 -6.82
CA VAL A 192 0.38 8.43 -7.62
C VAL A 192 0.50 7.03 -8.19
N GLU A 193 0.69 6.94 -9.49
CA GLU A 193 1.06 5.69 -10.16
C GLU A 193 2.57 5.51 -10.16
N GLY A 194 3.01 4.28 -10.03
CA GLY A 194 4.42 3.95 -10.01
C GLY A 194 4.66 2.46 -10.13
N TYR A 195 5.76 2.03 -9.56
CA TYR A 195 6.17 0.62 -9.57
C TYR A 195 6.73 0.23 -8.21
N THR A 196 6.51 -1.00 -7.83
CA THR A 196 7.33 -1.61 -6.79
C THR A 196 8.74 -1.81 -7.34
N VAL A 197 9.75 -1.70 -6.46
CA VAL A 197 11.16 -1.79 -6.86
C VAL A 197 11.74 -3.10 -6.37
N ASN A 198 12.54 -3.75 -7.20
CA ASN A 198 13.36 -4.88 -6.82
C ASN A 198 14.79 -4.40 -6.57
N LEU A 199 15.31 -4.68 -5.40
CA LEU A 199 16.72 -4.43 -5.04
C LEU A 199 17.38 -5.78 -4.79
N PRO A 200 18.71 -5.89 -5.02
CA PRO A 200 19.44 -7.07 -4.56
C PRO A 200 19.21 -7.32 -3.07
N ASP A 201 19.05 -8.57 -2.67
CA ASP A 201 18.64 -8.95 -1.30
C ASP A 201 19.52 -8.30 -0.22
N GLU A 202 20.84 -8.32 -0.41
CA GLU A 202 21.78 -7.71 0.54
C GLU A 202 21.62 -6.18 0.65
N ILE A 203 21.20 -5.51 -0.42
CA ILE A 203 20.96 -4.06 -0.44
C ILE A 203 19.63 -3.77 0.26
N SER A 204 18.58 -4.51 -0.11
CA SER A 204 17.27 -4.44 0.52
C SER A 204 17.39 -4.63 2.03
N ASP A 205 18.07 -5.66 2.48
CA ASP A 205 18.30 -5.97 3.89
C ASP A 205 19.03 -4.84 4.64
N LYS A 206 20.09 -4.27 4.07
CA LYS A 206 20.83 -3.18 4.68
C LYS A 206 19.96 -1.93 4.88
N LEU A 207 19.07 -1.63 3.93
CA LEU A 207 18.18 -0.48 4.01
C LEU A 207 17.01 -0.74 4.98
N TRP A 208 16.41 -1.92 4.91
CA TRP A 208 15.29 -2.32 5.74
C TRP A 208 15.65 -2.37 7.23
N LYS A 209 16.84 -2.88 7.59
CA LYS A 209 17.36 -2.89 8.97
C LYS A 209 17.55 -1.50 9.60
N ARG A 210 17.41 -0.43 8.82
CA ARG A 210 17.43 0.95 9.35
C ARG A 210 16.05 1.45 9.82
N THR A 211 15.02 0.64 9.62
CA THR A 211 13.66 0.87 10.10
C THR A 211 13.23 -0.32 10.95
N ASP A 212 11.95 -0.65 11.00
CA ASP A 212 11.51 -1.88 11.66
C ASP A 212 11.64 -3.07 10.70
N TYR A 213 12.63 -3.92 10.96
CA TYR A 213 12.96 -5.06 10.12
C TYR A 213 11.95 -6.22 10.22
N THR A 214 11.06 -6.19 11.20
CA THR A 214 10.04 -7.22 11.41
C THR A 214 8.74 -6.93 10.66
N TRP A 215 8.60 -5.75 10.08
CA TRP A 215 7.37 -5.32 9.42
C TRP A 215 7.41 -5.55 7.90
N PRO A 216 6.24 -5.77 7.25
CA PRO A 216 6.15 -5.83 5.79
C PRO A 216 6.74 -4.57 5.15
N CYS A 217 7.44 -4.77 4.06
CA CYS A 217 8.16 -3.70 3.37
C CYS A 217 7.77 -3.65 1.89
N THR A 218 7.55 -2.43 1.39
CA THR A 218 7.40 -2.14 -0.03
C THR A 218 8.37 -1.05 -0.44
N TRP A 219 9.22 -1.32 -1.42
CA TRP A 219 9.98 -0.31 -2.11
C TRP A 219 9.15 0.23 -3.27
N PHE A 220 8.83 1.52 -3.27
CA PHE A 220 7.95 2.12 -4.28
C PHE A 220 8.61 3.32 -4.93
N THR A 221 8.58 3.37 -6.27
CA THR A 221 9.04 4.52 -7.04
C THR A 221 7.92 5.07 -7.93
N PRO A 222 7.69 6.39 -7.98
CA PRO A 222 6.66 6.95 -8.84
C PRO A 222 7.05 6.86 -10.32
N ARG A 223 6.06 6.71 -11.19
CA ARG A 223 6.19 6.89 -12.63
C ARG A 223 6.19 8.38 -12.95
N LEU A 224 7.35 8.96 -13.17
CA LEU A 224 7.48 10.36 -13.53
C LEU A 224 7.28 10.55 -15.04
N THR A 225 6.50 11.56 -15.43
CA THR A 225 6.18 11.86 -16.83
C THR A 225 7.00 13.01 -17.40
N GLY A 226 7.97 13.53 -16.64
CA GLY A 226 9.03 14.42 -17.11
C GLY A 226 8.77 15.91 -16.96
N LYS A 227 7.54 16.39 -17.03
CA LYS A 227 7.22 17.83 -16.93
C LYS A 227 6.16 18.18 -15.88
N GLY A 228 5.80 17.22 -15.03
CA GLY A 228 4.83 17.44 -13.97
C GLY A 228 5.38 18.27 -12.81
N ALA A 229 4.52 18.62 -11.88
CA ALA A 229 4.88 19.32 -10.65
C ALA A 229 5.87 18.51 -9.78
N PHE A 230 5.94 17.19 -9.98
CA PHE A 230 6.81 16.30 -9.24
C PHE A 230 7.85 15.68 -10.16
N THR A 231 9.11 15.89 -9.81
CA THR A 231 10.26 15.50 -10.63
C THR A 231 11.12 14.41 -10.01
N SER A 232 10.72 13.92 -8.83
CA SER A 232 11.41 12.87 -8.09
C SER A 232 10.48 12.15 -7.11
N ALA A 233 10.89 11.01 -6.62
CA ALA A 233 10.20 10.32 -5.52
C ALA A 233 10.12 11.20 -4.26
N TYR A 234 11.12 12.05 -4.01
CA TYR A 234 11.10 12.98 -2.89
C TYR A 234 9.95 13.98 -2.98
N ASP A 235 9.70 14.53 -4.17
CA ASP A 235 8.62 15.51 -4.36
C ASP A 235 7.25 14.90 -4.05
N VAL A 236 7.04 13.63 -4.45
CA VAL A 236 5.82 12.90 -4.14
C VAL A 236 5.67 12.75 -2.62
N MET A 237 6.69 12.26 -1.93
CA MET A 237 6.63 12.06 -0.48
C MET A 237 6.43 13.38 0.27
N ASN A 238 7.17 14.42 -0.11
CA ASN A 238 7.12 15.73 0.55
C ASN A 238 5.74 16.40 0.45
N ASN A 239 4.97 16.06 -0.58
CA ASN A 239 3.65 16.64 -0.84
C ASN A 239 2.50 15.63 -0.59
N TRP A 240 2.78 14.46 -0.02
CA TRP A 240 1.77 13.43 0.19
C TRP A 240 0.68 13.81 1.20
N GLY A 241 0.99 14.66 2.14
CA GLY A 241 0.01 15.24 3.08
C GLY A 241 -0.45 14.30 4.19
N ALA A 242 0.07 13.08 4.27
CA ALA A 242 -0.24 12.08 5.29
C ALA A 242 0.95 11.13 5.49
N ASN A 243 0.95 10.43 6.63
CA ASN A 243 1.92 9.35 6.88
C ASN A 243 1.46 7.98 6.38
N HIS A 244 0.24 7.85 5.87
CA HIS A 244 -0.31 6.61 5.34
C HIS A 244 -0.68 6.71 3.87
N GLY A 245 -0.66 5.57 3.17
CA GLY A 245 -1.15 5.38 1.82
C GLY A 245 -1.66 3.96 1.62
N ALA A 246 -2.69 3.80 0.81
CA ALA A 246 -3.18 2.50 0.37
C ALA A 246 -2.54 2.15 -0.98
N ILE A 247 -2.05 0.94 -1.14
CA ILE A 247 -1.41 0.49 -2.38
C ILE A 247 -2.24 -0.61 -3.01
N SER A 248 -2.52 -0.45 -4.29
CA SER A 248 -3.06 -1.48 -5.16
C SER A 248 -2.06 -1.80 -6.27
N TYR A 249 -1.93 -3.05 -6.66
CA TYR A 249 -1.21 -3.39 -7.88
C TYR A 249 -2.04 -3.00 -9.10
N GLY A 250 -1.34 -2.57 -10.16
CA GLY A 250 -1.93 -1.99 -11.36
C GLY A 250 -1.88 -0.46 -11.38
N HIS A 251 -1.94 0.11 -12.58
CA HIS A 251 -2.14 1.54 -12.80
C HIS A 251 -3.65 1.80 -12.93
N ILE A 252 -4.31 2.08 -11.82
CA ILE A 252 -5.76 2.27 -11.72
C ILE A 252 -6.17 3.75 -11.57
N GLY A 253 -5.27 4.67 -11.88
CA GLY A 253 -5.51 6.10 -11.70
C GLY A 253 -6.72 6.61 -12.48
N ALA A 254 -6.93 6.17 -13.72
CA ALA A 254 -8.07 6.57 -14.53
C ALA A 254 -9.42 6.10 -13.93
N ASP A 255 -9.46 4.89 -13.39
CA ASP A 255 -10.64 4.33 -12.74
C ASP A 255 -10.96 5.07 -11.44
N LEU A 256 -9.94 5.38 -10.64
CA LEU A 256 -10.08 6.18 -9.42
C LEU A 256 -10.57 7.60 -9.70
N ILE A 257 -10.04 8.26 -10.74
CA ILE A 257 -10.50 9.58 -11.17
C ILE A 257 -11.98 9.51 -11.61
N THR A 258 -12.36 8.47 -12.32
CA THR A 258 -13.75 8.26 -12.75
C THR A 258 -14.67 8.05 -11.55
N LEU A 259 -14.30 7.18 -10.60
CA LEU A 259 -15.04 6.98 -9.35
C LEU A 259 -15.18 8.28 -8.56
N CYS A 260 -14.08 9.00 -8.37
CA CYS A 260 -14.08 10.26 -7.64
C CYS A 260 -14.93 11.34 -8.31
N SER A 261 -15.02 11.35 -9.65
CA SER A 261 -15.91 12.28 -10.35
C SER A 261 -17.38 11.99 -10.05
N ILE A 262 -17.77 10.72 -9.93
CA ILE A 262 -19.12 10.32 -9.54
C ILE A 262 -19.40 10.72 -8.09
N LEU A 263 -18.43 10.54 -7.21
CA LEU A 263 -18.53 10.89 -5.78
C LEU A 263 -18.33 12.38 -5.49
N ARG A 264 -17.98 13.18 -6.50
CA ARG A 264 -17.64 14.61 -6.37
C ARG A 264 -16.45 14.86 -5.43
N ILE A 265 -15.45 13.99 -5.48
CA ILE A 265 -14.19 14.11 -4.73
C ILE A 265 -13.12 14.63 -5.68
N PRO A 266 -12.49 15.80 -5.44
CA PRO A 266 -11.35 16.28 -6.21
C PRO A 266 -10.19 15.29 -6.13
N VAL A 267 -9.44 15.16 -7.23
CA VAL A 267 -8.26 14.31 -7.31
C VAL A 267 -6.99 15.15 -7.52
N CYS A 268 -5.97 14.86 -6.73
CA CYS A 268 -4.61 15.35 -6.91
C CYS A 268 -3.71 14.20 -7.35
N MET A 269 -3.31 14.18 -8.62
CA MET A 269 -2.42 13.16 -9.16
C MET A 269 -0.98 13.66 -9.19
N HIS A 270 -0.12 13.04 -8.36
CA HIS A 270 1.21 13.54 -8.05
C HIS A 270 2.30 13.28 -9.10
N ASN A 271 2.04 12.47 -10.11
CA ASN A 271 3.08 12.03 -11.05
C ASN A 271 2.84 12.40 -12.50
N VAL A 272 1.80 13.17 -12.79
CA VAL A 272 1.50 13.66 -14.15
C VAL A 272 1.27 15.16 -14.17
N GLU A 273 1.48 15.77 -15.34
CA GLU A 273 1.10 17.15 -15.58
C GLU A 273 -0.41 17.31 -15.49
N GLU A 274 -0.87 18.46 -15.00
CA GLU A 274 -2.30 18.71 -14.81
C GLU A 274 -3.08 18.56 -16.13
N GLU A 275 -2.52 18.97 -17.24
CA GLU A 275 -3.11 18.89 -18.57
C GLU A 275 -3.27 17.43 -19.08
N LYS A 276 -2.50 16.49 -18.48
CA LYS A 276 -2.53 15.07 -18.84
C LYS A 276 -3.38 14.23 -17.90
N ILE A 277 -3.89 14.82 -16.81
CA ILE A 277 -4.78 14.12 -15.90
C ILE A 277 -6.09 13.84 -16.64
N PHE A 278 -6.49 12.56 -16.65
CA PHE A 278 -7.80 12.19 -17.17
C PHE A 278 -8.89 12.89 -16.36
N ARG A 279 -9.73 13.69 -17.03
CA ARG A 279 -10.85 14.39 -16.44
C ARG A 279 -12.14 14.00 -17.15
N PRO A 280 -13.03 13.23 -16.49
CA PRO A 280 -14.35 12.95 -17.07
C PRO A 280 -15.11 14.25 -17.41
N ALA A 281 -15.84 14.24 -18.51
CA ALA A 281 -16.64 15.40 -18.93
C ALA A 281 -17.63 15.88 -17.84
N ALA A 282 -18.06 15.00 -16.96
CA ALA A 282 -18.90 15.33 -15.81
C ALA A 282 -18.25 16.35 -14.85
N TRP A 283 -16.94 16.45 -14.80
CA TRP A 283 -16.26 17.41 -13.94
C TRP A 283 -16.60 18.87 -14.29
N ASN A 284 -16.75 19.16 -15.58
CA ASN A 284 -17.14 20.50 -16.04
C ASN A 284 -18.53 20.89 -15.49
N ALA A 285 -19.43 19.92 -15.31
CA ALA A 285 -20.75 20.15 -14.74
C ALA A 285 -20.73 20.48 -13.25
N PHE A 286 -19.64 20.17 -12.56
CA PHE A 286 -19.46 20.43 -11.12
C PHE A 286 -18.55 21.65 -10.84
N GLY A 287 -18.05 22.31 -11.88
CA GLY A 287 -17.15 23.47 -11.75
C GLY A 287 -15.76 23.10 -11.20
N MET A 288 -15.29 21.88 -11.47
CA MET A 288 -14.01 21.36 -10.99
C MET A 288 -12.97 21.34 -12.11
#